data_03ec167f3e82895ea64a56a843eba692
#
_entry.id   03ec167f3e82895ea64a56a843eba692
#
_cell.length_a   1.000
_cell.length_b   1.000
_cell.length_c   1.000
_cell.angle_alpha   90.00
_cell.angle_beta   90.00
_cell.angle_gamma   90.00
#
_symmetry.space_group_name_H-M   'P 1'
#
loop_
_entity.id
_entity.type
_entity.pdbx_description
1 polymer ?
#
loop_
_entity_poly.entity_id
_entity_poly.type
_entity_poly.pdbx_seq_one_letter_code
_entity_poly.pdbx_strand_id
1 'polypeptide(L)'
;SDGNGAGCHTNFSTHWMRKDIKYIRRAMEKLEWTHNRHIKICGAGNKERLTGTHETSEYDTFSWGDSHRGCSVRIPNHVVLKGKGYLEDRRPAANCDPYEVASSLVYTLILENAMSPSYSC
;
A
#
# COMPACT_ATOMS: atom_id res chain seq x y z
N SER A 1 15.25 -18.71 7.72
CA SER A 1 14.14 -17.90 7.63
C SER A 1 13.30 -18.31 6.47
N ASP A 2 12.17 -18.03 6.65
CA ASP A 2 11.19 -18.22 5.68
C ASP A 2 11.29 -17.11 4.66
N GLY A 3 12.20 -17.27 3.72
CA GLY A 3 12.41 -16.28 2.68
C GLY A 3 11.16 -16.00 1.86
N ASN A 4 10.24 -16.96 1.83
CA ASN A 4 9.00 -16.78 1.07
C ASN A 4 8.06 -15.75 1.69
N GLY A 5 8.17 -15.54 2.99
CA GLY A 5 7.36 -14.56 3.67
C GLY A 5 7.99 -13.18 3.75
N ALA A 6 9.24 -13.05 3.30
CA ALA A 6 9.97 -11.80 3.44
C ALA A 6 9.39 -10.72 2.53
N GLY A 7 9.24 -9.52 3.06
CA GLY A 7 8.76 -8.39 2.32
C GLY A 7 9.53 -7.14 2.63
N CYS A 8 9.33 -6.13 1.80
CA CYS A 8 9.87 -4.80 2.00
C CYS A 8 8.69 -3.86 2.20
N HIS A 9 8.15 -3.88 3.41
CA HIS A 9 6.99 -3.07 3.72
C HIS A 9 7.36 -1.59 3.64
N THR A 10 6.52 -0.82 2.96
CA THR A 10 6.81 0.57 2.65
C THR A 10 5.81 1.47 3.38
N ASN A 11 6.30 2.29 4.26
CA ASN A 11 5.49 3.31 4.92
C ASN A 11 5.43 4.54 4.02
N PHE A 12 4.23 5.06 3.85
CA PHE A 12 4.01 6.20 2.96
C PHE A 12 3.03 7.18 3.60
N SER A 13 3.36 8.47 3.52
CA SER A 13 2.44 9.50 3.97
C SER A 13 2.51 10.71 3.06
N THR A 14 1.42 11.46 3.03
CA THR A 14 1.38 12.77 2.42
C THR A 14 1.16 13.81 3.51
N HIS A 15 1.34 15.07 3.14
CA HIS A 15 1.03 16.17 4.04
C HIS A 15 -0.40 16.06 4.61
N TRP A 16 -1.36 15.69 3.77
CA TRP A 16 -2.75 15.59 4.18
C TRP A 16 -3.00 14.40 5.09
N MET A 17 -2.36 13.27 4.83
CA MET A 17 -2.47 12.10 5.69
C MET A 17 -1.98 12.37 7.10
N ARG A 18 -0.97 13.22 7.23
CA ARG A 18 -0.45 13.59 8.54
C ARG A 18 -1.36 14.55 9.29
N LYS A 19 -2.41 15.03 8.64
CA LYS A 19 -3.40 15.91 9.26
C LYS A 19 -4.68 15.17 9.62
N ASP A 20 -5.11 14.21 8.80
CA ASP A 20 -6.40 13.56 9.01
C ASP A 20 -6.41 12.19 8.34
N ILE A 21 -6.83 11.18 9.09
CA ILE A 21 -6.91 9.80 8.62
C ILE A 21 -7.85 9.64 7.42
N LYS A 22 -8.79 10.55 7.22
CA LYS A 22 -9.69 10.45 6.06
C LYS A 22 -8.92 10.45 4.75
N TYR A 23 -7.78 11.11 4.70
CA TYR A 23 -6.95 11.13 3.49
C TYR A 23 -6.24 9.79 3.28
N ILE A 24 -5.94 9.08 4.36
CA ILE A 24 -5.41 7.71 4.26
C ILE A 24 -6.49 6.79 3.70
N ARG A 25 -7.71 6.89 4.20
CA ARG A 25 -8.82 6.05 3.73
C ARG A 25 -9.16 6.32 2.27
N ARG A 26 -9.08 7.57 1.84
CA ARG A 26 -9.26 7.92 0.42
C ARG A 26 -8.17 7.30 -0.45
N ALA A 27 -6.95 7.28 0.06
CA ALA A 27 -5.84 6.65 -0.66
C ALA A 27 -6.08 5.16 -0.87
N MET A 28 -6.70 4.49 0.08
CA MET A 28 -7.00 3.06 -0.05
C MET A 28 -7.89 2.77 -1.27
N GLU A 29 -8.86 3.64 -1.54
CA GLU A 29 -9.73 3.47 -2.71
C GLU A 29 -8.94 3.55 -4.01
N LYS A 30 -8.02 4.51 -4.09
CA LYS A 30 -7.17 4.63 -5.28
C LYS A 30 -6.25 3.43 -5.44
N LEU A 31 -5.70 2.93 -4.34
CA LEU A 31 -4.81 1.78 -4.39
C LEU A 31 -5.57 0.52 -4.77
N GLU A 32 -6.82 0.39 -4.37
CA GLU A 32 -7.65 -0.73 -4.80
C GLU A 32 -7.84 -0.72 -6.31
N TRP A 33 -8.17 0.44 -6.88
CA TRP A 33 -8.36 0.59 -8.32
C TRP A 33 -7.09 0.31 -9.11
N THR A 34 -5.94 0.59 -8.54
CA THR A 34 -4.66 0.48 -9.25
C THR A 34 -3.83 -0.71 -8.80
N HIS A 35 -4.45 -1.65 -8.09
CA HIS A 35 -3.72 -2.78 -7.51
C HIS A 35 -2.89 -3.55 -8.54
N ASN A 36 -3.49 -3.88 -9.69
CA ASN A 36 -2.78 -4.66 -10.70
C ASN A 36 -1.55 -3.94 -11.24
N ARG A 37 -1.61 -2.61 -11.31
CA ARG A 37 -0.46 -1.83 -11.74
C ARG A 37 0.65 -1.86 -10.71
N HIS A 38 0.29 -1.74 -9.44
CA HIS A 38 1.28 -1.73 -8.37
C HIS A 38 1.90 -3.10 -8.14
N ILE A 39 1.11 -4.16 -8.22
CA ILE A 39 1.61 -5.49 -7.88
C ILE A 39 2.72 -5.94 -8.84
N LYS A 40 2.71 -5.44 -10.08
CA LYS A 40 3.71 -5.79 -11.08
C LYS A 40 5.10 -5.29 -10.71
N ILE A 41 5.19 -4.25 -9.92
CA ILE A 41 6.48 -3.67 -9.54
C ILE A 41 6.89 -4.06 -8.11
N CYS A 42 6.16 -4.96 -7.49
CA CYS A 42 6.43 -5.36 -6.12
C CYS A 42 7.51 -6.44 -5.97
N GLY A 43 8.10 -6.86 -7.07
CA GLY A 43 9.25 -7.77 -7.03
C GLY A 43 8.94 -9.15 -7.56
N ALA A 44 9.98 -9.86 -8.02
CA ALA A 44 9.86 -11.21 -8.55
C ALA A 44 9.50 -12.18 -7.42
N GLY A 45 8.76 -13.23 -7.76
CA GLY A 45 8.35 -14.24 -6.79
C GLY A 45 7.23 -13.80 -5.87
N ASN A 46 6.64 -12.64 -6.12
CA ASN A 46 5.64 -12.10 -5.22
C ASN A 46 4.36 -12.93 -5.22
N LYS A 47 4.06 -13.60 -6.31
CA LYS A 47 2.90 -14.47 -6.39
C LYS A 47 3.00 -15.63 -5.40
N GLU A 48 4.21 -16.18 -5.26
CA GLU A 48 4.46 -17.26 -4.30
C GLU A 48 4.48 -16.74 -2.87
N ARG A 49 4.85 -15.49 -2.65
CA ARG A 49 4.91 -14.89 -1.32
C ARG A 49 3.54 -14.46 -0.82
N LEU A 50 2.72 -13.88 -1.69
CA LEU A 50 1.43 -13.35 -1.30
C LEU A 50 0.35 -14.41 -1.45
N THR A 51 0.30 -15.30 -0.49
CA THR A 51 -0.57 -16.47 -0.53
C THR A 51 -1.75 -16.38 0.43
N GLY A 52 -1.82 -15.31 1.23
CA GLY A 52 -2.84 -15.20 2.25
C GLY A 52 -2.46 -15.90 3.56
N THR A 53 -1.26 -16.45 3.64
CA THR A 53 -0.75 -17.09 4.85
C THR A 53 0.48 -16.34 5.35
N HIS A 54 0.98 -16.70 6.54
CA HIS A 54 2.18 -16.09 7.11
C HIS A 54 2.10 -14.57 7.18
N GLU A 55 0.91 -14.04 7.49
CA GLU A 55 0.67 -12.59 7.57
C GLU A 55 0.88 -11.86 6.25
N THR A 56 0.69 -12.57 5.12
CA THR A 56 0.73 -11.94 3.80
C THR A 56 -0.68 -11.84 3.23
N SER A 57 -0.86 -10.89 2.31
CA SER A 57 -2.10 -10.77 1.56
C SER A 57 -2.05 -11.68 0.34
N GLU A 58 -3.18 -11.84 -0.33
CA GLU A 58 -3.24 -12.57 -1.58
C GLU A 58 -2.72 -11.70 -2.72
N TYR A 59 -2.09 -12.34 -3.70
CA TYR A 59 -1.42 -11.65 -4.78
C TYR A 59 -2.38 -10.81 -5.63
N ASP A 60 -3.48 -11.40 -6.06
CA ASP A 60 -4.39 -10.78 -7.01
C ASP A 60 -5.62 -10.14 -6.37
N THR A 61 -5.66 -10.08 -5.06
CA THR A 61 -6.78 -9.50 -4.33
C THR A 61 -6.28 -8.39 -3.44
N PHE A 62 -6.84 -7.19 -3.63
CA PHE A 62 -6.50 -6.07 -2.76
C PHE A 62 -7.36 -6.09 -1.51
N SER A 63 -6.72 -5.97 -0.37
CA SER A 63 -7.41 -5.84 0.90
C SER A 63 -6.74 -4.75 1.73
N TRP A 64 -7.53 -4.10 2.58
CA TRP A 64 -6.97 -3.11 3.50
C TRP A 64 -7.79 -3.08 4.77
N GLY A 65 -7.21 -2.53 5.82
CA GLY A 65 -7.91 -2.45 7.08
C GLY A 65 -7.05 -1.85 8.18
N ASP A 66 -7.73 -1.52 9.26
CA ASP A 66 -7.10 -0.93 10.44
C ASP A 66 -6.40 -2.04 11.21
N SER A 67 -5.09 -1.88 11.40
CA SER A 67 -4.28 -2.79 12.23
C SER A 67 -4.24 -4.25 11.75
N HIS A 68 -4.74 -4.53 10.55
CA HIS A 68 -4.80 -5.90 10.03
C HIS A 68 -3.51 -6.24 9.29
N ARG A 69 -2.71 -7.16 9.83
CA ARG A 69 -1.41 -7.48 9.27
C ARG A 69 -1.44 -8.36 8.03
N GLY A 70 -2.54 -9.05 7.79
CA GLY A 70 -2.68 -9.91 6.61
C GLY A 70 -3.22 -9.21 5.39
N CYS A 71 -3.37 -7.88 5.41
CA CYS A 71 -3.93 -7.15 4.27
C CYS A 71 -2.84 -6.65 3.35
N SER A 72 -3.24 -6.20 2.15
CA SER A 72 -2.32 -5.63 1.16
C SER A 72 -1.72 -4.32 1.66
N VAL A 73 -2.56 -3.43 2.17
CA VAL A 73 -2.15 -2.14 2.71
C VAL A 73 -2.83 -1.95 4.05
N ARG A 74 -2.06 -1.54 5.03
CA ARG A 74 -2.53 -1.46 6.41
C ARG A 74 -2.47 -0.05 6.93
N ILE A 75 -3.42 0.30 7.80
CA ILE A 75 -3.32 1.50 8.63
C ILE A 75 -2.86 1.01 10.00
N PRO A 76 -1.65 1.38 10.45
CA PRO A 76 -1.15 0.91 11.76
C PRO A 76 -2.06 1.33 12.91
N ASN A 77 -2.07 0.52 13.95
CA ASN A 77 -2.97 0.76 15.09
C ASN A 77 -2.77 2.15 15.71
N HIS A 78 -1.53 2.57 15.87
CA HIS A 78 -1.28 3.89 16.47
C HIS A 78 -1.74 5.03 15.58
N VAL A 79 -1.78 4.82 14.25
CA VAL A 79 -2.32 5.81 13.32
C VAL A 79 -3.84 5.90 13.46
N VAL A 80 -4.50 4.75 13.59
CA VAL A 80 -5.95 4.74 13.82
C VAL A 80 -6.29 5.49 15.12
N LEU A 81 -5.54 5.22 16.18
CA LEU A 81 -5.78 5.86 17.47
C LEU A 81 -5.54 7.37 17.44
N LYS A 82 -4.53 7.80 16.70
CA LYS A 82 -4.23 9.23 16.57
C LYS A 82 -5.15 9.94 15.58
N GLY A 83 -5.74 9.21 14.65
CA GLY A 83 -6.56 9.80 13.61
C GLY A 83 -5.77 10.49 12.50
N LYS A 84 -4.48 10.18 12.37
CA LYS A 84 -3.60 10.76 11.35
C LYS A 84 -2.29 10.00 11.32
N GLY A 85 -1.57 10.07 10.20
CA GLY A 85 -0.25 9.48 10.10
C GLY A 85 0.10 8.99 8.71
N TYR A 86 0.12 7.67 8.51
CA TYR A 86 0.64 7.07 7.29
C TYR A 86 -0.04 5.72 7.02
N LEU A 87 0.15 5.22 5.81
CA LEU A 87 -0.22 3.86 5.46
C LEU A 87 1.03 2.99 5.31
N GLU A 88 0.85 1.69 5.41
CA GLU A 88 1.91 0.73 5.21
C GLU A 88 1.55 -0.17 4.04
N ASP A 89 2.31 -0.08 2.95
CA ASP A 89 2.13 -0.97 1.80
C ASP A 89 2.92 -2.25 2.06
N ARG A 90 2.20 -3.34 2.22
CA ARG A 90 2.78 -4.63 2.59
C ARG A 90 2.99 -5.54 1.39
N ARG A 91 2.70 -5.06 0.17
CA ARG A 91 2.80 -5.86 -1.05
C ARG A 91 4.23 -6.05 -1.56
N PRO A 92 5.14 -5.06 -1.42
CA PRO A 92 6.47 -5.20 -2.01
C PRO A 92 7.27 -6.33 -1.38
N ALA A 93 7.96 -7.11 -2.23
CA ALA A 93 8.87 -8.17 -1.81
C ALA A 93 10.24 -7.58 -1.48
N ALA A 94 11.06 -8.36 -0.78
CA ALA A 94 12.39 -7.91 -0.40
C ALA A 94 13.27 -7.58 -1.60
N ASN A 95 12.99 -8.19 -2.77
CA ASN A 95 13.76 -7.96 -3.98
C ASN A 95 13.15 -6.88 -4.89
N CYS A 96 12.19 -6.11 -4.38
CA CYS A 96 11.62 -5.01 -5.15
C CYS A 96 12.63 -3.89 -5.32
N ASP A 97 12.36 -3.02 -6.31
CA ASP A 97 13.08 -1.77 -6.44
C ASP A 97 12.36 -0.72 -5.58
N PRO A 98 12.94 -0.30 -4.45
CA PRO A 98 12.25 0.63 -3.56
C PRO A 98 11.95 1.98 -4.19
N TYR A 99 12.79 2.42 -5.15
CA TYR A 99 12.51 3.67 -5.86
C TYR A 99 11.29 3.54 -6.75
N GLU A 100 11.14 2.39 -7.40
CA GLU A 100 10.00 2.13 -8.27
C GLU A 100 8.72 2.06 -7.45
N VAL A 101 8.77 1.39 -6.31
CA VAL A 101 7.62 1.28 -5.41
C VAL A 101 7.21 2.67 -4.91
N ALA A 102 8.17 3.43 -4.41
CA ALA A 102 7.88 4.76 -3.88
C ALA A 102 7.36 5.71 -4.97
N SER A 103 7.99 5.68 -6.15
CA SER A 103 7.56 6.52 -7.27
C SER A 103 6.15 6.18 -7.71
N SER A 104 5.79 4.91 -7.70
CA SER A 104 4.45 4.48 -8.08
C SER A 104 3.41 4.98 -7.10
N LEU A 105 3.71 4.95 -5.80
CA LEU A 105 2.80 5.49 -4.80
C LEU A 105 2.63 7.00 -4.96
N VAL A 106 3.73 7.71 -5.20
CA VAL A 106 3.65 9.15 -5.44
C VAL A 106 2.80 9.45 -6.67
N TYR A 107 3.02 8.72 -7.75
CA TYR A 107 2.25 8.93 -8.98
C TYR A 107 0.76 8.72 -8.73
N THR A 108 0.41 7.59 -8.14
CA THR A 108 -0.99 7.24 -7.92
C THR A 108 -1.68 8.18 -6.94
N LEU A 109 -1.02 8.50 -5.84
CA LEU A 109 -1.69 9.18 -4.74
C LEU A 109 -1.55 10.69 -4.78
N ILE A 110 -0.61 11.20 -5.54
CA ILE A 110 -0.36 12.65 -5.62
C ILE A 110 -0.51 13.16 -7.04
N LEU A 111 0.30 12.65 -7.97
CA LEU A 111 0.39 13.23 -9.30
C LEU A 111 -0.80 12.87 -10.19
N GLU A 112 -1.19 11.61 -10.21
CA GLU A 112 -2.32 11.18 -11.04
C GLU A 112 -3.60 11.88 -10.61
N ASN A 113 -3.80 12.00 -9.32
CA ASN A 113 -4.97 12.68 -8.78
C ASN A 113 -5.02 14.15 -9.21
N ALA A 114 -3.87 14.82 -9.20
CA ALA A 114 -3.80 16.21 -9.58
C ALA A 114 -4.01 16.44 -11.07
N MET A 115 -3.70 15.43 -11.89
CA MET A 115 -3.76 15.54 -13.35
C MET A 115 -5.05 15.06 -13.97
N SER A 116 -5.89 14.39 -13.20
CA SER A 116 -7.12 13.79 -13.72
C SER A 116 -8.34 14.62 -13.30
N PRO A 117 -9.10 15.15 -14.26
CA PRO A 117 -10.30 15.92 -13.93
C PRO A 117 -11.33 15.14 -13.13
N SER A 118 -11.36 13.82 -13.29
CA SER A 118 -12.33 12.99 -12.59
C SER A 118 -12.10 12.92 -11.09
N TYR A 119 -10.94 13.37 -10.63
CA TYR A 119 -10.62 13.40 -9.20
C TYR A 119 -10.75 14.79 -8.58
N SER A 120 -11.13 15.76 -9.36
CA SER A 120 -11.23 17.12 -8.87
C SER A 120 -12.53 17.38 -8.12
N CYS A 121 -13.39 16.44 -8.11
CA CYS A 121 -14.68 16.56 -7.44
C CYS A 121 -14.62 16.08 -6.02
#